data_0b2e8664a4a99e16e0dba85d3f64cb22
#
_entry.id   0b2e8664a4a99e16e0dba85d3f64cb22
#
_cell.length_a   1.000
_cell.length_b   1.000
_cell.length_c   1.000
_cell.angle_alpha   90.00
_cell.angle_beta   90.00
_cell.angle_gamma   90.00
#
_symmetry.space_group_name_H-M   'P 1'
#
loop_
_entity.id
_entity.type
_entity.pdbx_description
1 polymer ?
#
loop_
_entity_poly.entity_id
_entity_poly.type
_entity_poly.pdbx_seq_one_letter_code
_entity_poly.pdbx_strand_id
1 'polypeptide(L)'
;MIKTIVWSFIILVVLLPLGAEGVELKHIKTFQGAGAPKAVEISPDGGYAAVMNLEGMDFWLISTVTLEFIKKCQFARTPAEGWDYKAHQPIKSYAQKPVECDFSGNGRFIWISLHNAEAIVVYDTAEGPVVPNLLYERLKVTDYITGNSSEQTAIKIPTEKTPKVIKVTPDERYAVVANWHSSSVSIVDVQAYKTIKNIRVGGNNQYIPRGVAISTDSQKAYIANQRGGTISVIDLTTLGVIDDIPVTPNPRHIVLSKDQRTLYISDNINGKIIAFDLITKTKTKEVFIGKYARTIALSPNEKYVFGVSHDEGKLVVVDTTSFNIVYKEDVPYPMGLAVTPDGRQLWVTSYQMGMIYVYEIAGEPQP
;
A
#
# COMPACT_ATOMS: atom_id res chain seq x y z
N MET A 1 -26.63 81.67 -0.28
CA MET A 1 -25.43 80.84 -0.38
C MET A 1 -25.74 79.48 0.23
N ILE A 2 -26.06 78.49 -0.61
CA ILE A 2 -26.38 77.08 -0.21
C ILE A 2 -25.12 76.30 -0.37
N LYS A 3 -24.57 75.76 0.74
CA LYS A 3 -23.41 74.89 0.72
C LYS A 3 -23.88 73.43 0.48
N THR A 4 -23.56 72.88 -0.71
CA THR A 4 -23.79 71.51 -1.05
C THR A 4 -22.67 70.65 -0.42
N ILE A 5 -23.04 69.76 0.51
CA ILE A 5 -22.15 68.78 1.11
C ILE A 5 -22.19 67.54 0.21
N VAL A 6 -21.06 67.21 -0.46
CA VAL A 6 -20.91 65.97 -1.21
C VAL A 6 -20.34 64.89 -0.27
N TRP A 7 -21.15 63.88 -0.01
CA TRP A 7 -20.67 62.65 0.69
C TRP A 7 -20.01 61.67 -0.29
N SER A 8 -18.71 61.51 -0.17
CA SER A 8 -17.99 60.45 -0.91
C SER A 8 -18.14 59.13 -0.15
N PHE A 9 -18.88 58.20 -0.71
CA PHE A 9 -18.90 56.83 -0.23
C PHE A 9 -17.63 56.11 -0.70
N ILE A 10 -16.73 55.80 0.21
CA ILE A 10 -15.61 54.88 -0.04
C ILE A 10 -16.18 53.45 0.10
N ILE A 11 -16.34 52.75 -1.02
CA ILE A 11 -16.64 51.32 -1.02
C ILE A 11 -15.35 50.60 -0.69
N LEU A 12 -15.22 50.13 0.56
CA LEU A 12 -14.16 49.23 0.98
C LEU A 12 -14.47 47.86 0.40
N VAL A 13 -13.86 47.50 -0.74
CA VAL A 13 -13.89 46.16 -1.26
C VAL A 13 -12.95 45.33 -0.38
N VAL A 14 -13.52 44.62 0.60
CA VAL A 14 -12.82 43.59 1.35
C VAL A 14 -12.65 42.43 0.38
N LEU A 15 -11.50 42.32 -0.25
CA LEU A 15 -11.04 41.09 -0.88
C LEU A 15 -10.85 40.06 0.25
N LEU A 16 -11.88 39.25 0.47
CA LEU A 16 -11.70 38.02 1.23
C LEU A 16 -10.63 37.20 0.47
N PRO A 17 -9.59 36.73 1.13
CA PRO A 17 -8.68 35.79 0.47
C PRO A 17 -9.55 34.63 0.01
N LEU A 18 -9.50 34.30 -1.28
CA LEU A 18 -9.93 32.99 -1.77
C LEU A 18 -9.19 31.97 -0.90
N GLY A 19 -9.90 31.39 0.07
CA GLY A 19 -9.35 30.33 0.91
C GLY A 19 -8.82 29.28 -0.05
N ALA A 20 -7.55 28.94 0.06
CA ALA A 20 -7.03 27.74 -0.55
C ALA A 20 -7.94 26.62 -0.01
N GLU A 21 -8.82 26.08 -0.88
CA GLU A 21 -9.63 24.91 -0.51
C GLU A 21 -8.66 23.81 -0.15
N GLY A 22 -8.46 23.60 1.15
CA GLY A 22 -7.63 22.54 1.69
C GLY A 22 -8.33 21.21 1.43
N VAL A 23 -7.57 20.15 1.23
CA VAL A 23 -8.12 18.79 1.19
C VAL A 23 -8.90 18.52 2.48
N GLU A 24 -10.11 18.01 2.36
CA GLU A 24 -10.95 17.55 3.46
C GLU A 24 -11.25 16.06 3.29
N LEU A 25 -11.18 15.30 4.38
CA LEU A 25 -11.57 13.90 4.41
C LEU A 25 -12.89 13.76 5.16
N LYS A 26 -13.93 13.34 4.45
CA LYS A 26 -15.24 13.08 5.02
C LYS A 26 -15.43 11.58 5.20
N HIS A 27 -15.53 11.12 6.44
CA HIS A 27 -15.84 9.72 6.73
C HIS A 27 -17.21 9.34 6.16
N ILE A 28 -17.27 8.28 5.32
CA ILE A 28 -18.49 7.84 4.64
C ILE A 28 -18.91 6.42 5.02
N LYS A 29 -17.97 5.53 5.41
CA LYS A 29 -18.29 4.13 5.75
C LYS A 29 -17.25 3.54 6.69
N THR A 30 -17.70 2.61 7.55
CA THR A 30 -16.83 1.72 8.34
C THR A 30 -17.26 0.28 8.15
N PHE A 31 -16.31 -0.60 7.78
CA PHE A 31 -16.49 -2.04 7.85
C PHE A 31 -15.88 -2.58 9.13
N GLN A 32 -16.51 -3.58 9.74
CA GLN A 32 -16.12 -4.16 11.03
C GLN A 32 -15.95 -5.68 10.94
N GLY A 33 -15.25 -6.26 11.91
CA GLY A 33 -15.07 -7.71 12.02
C GLY A 33 -13.93 -8.28 11.17
N ALA A 34 -13.05 -7.42 10.66
CA ALA A 34 -11.83 -7.85 9.99
C ALA A 34 -10.84 -8.44 11.00
N GLY A 35 -10.22 -9.55 10.67
CA GLY A 35 -9.21 -10.20 11.52
C GLY A 35 -7.83 -9.56 11.35
N ALA A 36 -7.57 -8.43 12.04
CA ALA A 36 -6.33 -7.65 11.93
C ALA A 36 -6.03 -7.24 10.48
N PRO A 37 -6.82 -6.31 9.89
CA PRO A 37 -6.65 -5.87 8.52
C PRO A 37 -5.30 -5.18 8.35
N LYS A 38 -4.46 -5.78 7.51
CA LYS A 38 -3.04 -5.40 7.35
C LYS A 38 -2.81 -4.43 6.21
N ALA A 39 -3.45 -4.70 5.08
CA ALA A 39 -3.37 -3.88 3.89
C ALA A 39 -4.73 -3.72 3.24
N VAL A 40 -4.87 -2.69 2.47
CA VAL A 40 -5.93 -2.45 1.50
C VAL A 40 -5.29 -1.94 0.22
N GLU A 41 -5.69 -2.49 -0.91
CA GLU A 41 -5.31 -2.03 -2.25
C GLU A 41 -6.58 -1.89 -3.10
N ILE A 42 -6.60 -0.92 -3.99
CA ILE A 42 -7.73 -0.68 -4.90
C ILE A 42 -7.40 -1.29 -6.27
N SER A 43 -8.34 -1.98 -6.87
CA SER A 43 -8.17 -2.52 -8.22
C SER A 43 -7.88 -1.39 -9.24
N PRO A 44 -7.06 -1.64 -10.28
CA PRO A 44 -6.69 -0.61 -11.25
C PRO A 44 -7.86 0.05 -11.97
N ASP A 45 -8.97 -0.68 -12.16
CA ASP A 45 -10.23 -0.14 -12.70
C ASP A 45 -11.04 0.67 -11.69
N GLY A 46 -10.58 0.73 -10.42
CA GLY A 46 -11.26 1.41 -9.33
C GLY A 46 -12.52 0.71 -8.82
N GLY A 47 -12.88 -0.47 -9.33
CA GLY A 47 -14.15 -1.13 -9.06
C GLY A 47 -14.29 -1.73 -7.66
N TYR A 48 -13.18 -2.15 -7.05
CA TYR A 48 -13.20 -2.74 -5.72
C TYR A 48 -11.91 -2.53 -4.93
N ALA A 49 -12.03 -2.66 -3.63
CA ALA A 49 -10.94 -2.73 -2.67
C ALA A 49 -10.69 -4.18 -2.25
N ALA A 50 -9.42 -4.62 -2.24
CA ALA A 50 -8.98 -5.88 -1.68
C ALA A 50 -8.35 -5.63 -0.31
N VAL A 51 -8.90 -6.22 0.76
CA VAL A 51 -8.45 -6.05 2.15
C VAL A 51 -7.84 -7.34 2.66
N MET A 52 -6.58 -7.29 3.08
CA MET A 52 -5.84 -8.43 3.60
C MET A 52 -5.97 -8.52 5.12
N ASN A 53 -6.62 -9.57 5.64
CA ASN A 53 -6.87 -9.78 7.06
C ASN A 53 -5.89 -10.82 7.62
N LEU A 54 -4.79 -10.36 8.20
CA LEU A 54 -3.65 -11.19 8.60
C LEU A 54 -4.06 -12.30 9.57
N GLU A 55 -4.73 -11.97 10.66
CA GLU A 55 -5.14 -12.93 11.70
C GLU A 55 -6.47 -13.62 11.34
N GLY A 56 -7.27 -13.01 10.48
CA GLY A 56 -8.46 -13.64 9.89
C GLY A 56 -8.10 -14.78 8.94
N MET A 57 -6.89 -14.75 8.36
CA MET A 57 -6.46 -15.64 7.28
C MET A 57 -7.44 -15.62 6.12
N ASP A 58 -7.95 -14.45 5.83
CA ASP A 58 -8.88 -14.20 4.73
C ASP A 58 -8.55 -12.89 4.02
N PHE A 59 -9.14 -12.70 2.87
CA PHE A 59 -9.21 -11.40 2.24
C PHE A 59 -10.63 -11.08 1.81
N TRP A 60 -10.92 -9.80 1.77
CA TRP A 60 -12.23 -9.29 1.42
C TRP A 60 -12.16 -8.50 0.13
N LEU A 61 -13.15 -8.68 -0.75
CA LEU A 61 -13.40 -7.83 -1.89
C LEU A 61 -14.63 -7.00 -1.59
N ILE A 62 -14.49 -5.68 -1.66
CA ILE A 62 -15.52 -4.70 -1.31
C ILE A 62 -15.68 -3.74 -2.48
N SER A 63 -16.89 -3.52 -2.96
CA SER A 63 -17.17 -2.54 -4.01
C SER A 63 -16.84 -1.13 -3.54
N THR A 64 -16.05 -0.39 -4.31
CA THR A 64 -15.79 1.04 -4.06
C THR A 64 -16.98 1.92 -4.43
N VAL A 65 -17.85 1.42 -5.31
CA VAL A 65 -19.03 2.14 -5.83
C VAL A 65 -20.21 2.04 -4.87
N THR A 66 -20.56 0.79 -4.46
CA THR A 66 -21.72 0.56 -3.58
C THR A 66 -21.37 0.53 -2.10
N LEU A 67 -20.08 0.42 -1.77
CA LEU A 67 -19.57 0.20 -0.40
C LEU A 67 -20.20 -1.02 0.27
N GLU A 68 -20.31 -2.13 -0.49
CA GLU A 68 -20.83 -3.42 -0.04
C GLU A 68 -19.83 -4.54 -0.30
N PHE A 69 -19.93 -5.61 0.46
CA PHE A 69 -19.11 -6.81 0.25
C PHE A 69 -19.44 -7.45 -1.11
N ILE A 70 -18.39 -7.79 -1.86
CA ILE A 70 -18.48 -8.63 -3.07
C ILE A 70 -18.19 -10.08 -2.69
N LYS A 71 -16.99 -10.35 -2.14
CA LYS A 71 -16.55 -11.69 -1.74
C LYS A 71 -15.77 -11.66 -0.42
N LYS A 72 -15.88 -12.72 0.37
CA LYS A 72 -14.95 -13.08 1.44
C LYS A 72 -14.28 -14.38 1.08
N CYS A 73 -12.96 -14.39 1.01
CA CYS A 73 -12.14 -15.51 0.58
C CYS A 73 -11.29 -16.00 1.76
N GLN A 74 -11.69 -17.11 2.37
CA GLN A 74 -11.07 -17.69 3.55
C GLN A 74 -10.07 -18.77 3.16
N PHE A 75 -8.80 -18.61 3.55
CA PHE A 75 -7.78 -19.63 3.38
C PHE A 75 -8.00 -20.82 4.34
N ALA A 76 -7.53 -21.99 3.94
CA ALA A 76 -7.41 -23.13 4.83
C ALA A 76 -6.41 -22.82 5.96
N ARG A 77 -6.64 -23.42 7.15
CA ARG A 77 -5.77 -23.22 8.31
C ARG A 77 -4.74 -24.35 8.40
N THR A 78 -3.59 -24.16 7.76
CA THR A 78 -2.47 -25.10 7.87
C THR A 78 -1.56 -24.67 9.02
N PRO A 79 -1.38 -25.49 10.07
CA PRO A 79 -0.47 -25.17 11.16
C PRO A 79 0.95 -24.86 10.66
N ALA A 80 1.55 -23.81 11.19
CA ALA A 80 2.92 -23.41 10.88
C ALA A 80 3.55 -22.71 12.10
N GLU A 81 4.84 -22.52 12.06
CA GLU A 81 5.56 -21.68 13.01
C GLU A 81 5.43 -20.22 12.60
N GLY A 82 5.16 -19.35 13.56
CA GLY A 82 5.21 -17.91 13.45
C GLY A 82 6.28 -17.34 14.38
N TRP A 83 6.38 -16.02 14.44
CA TRP A 83 7.34 -15.33 15.28
C TRP A 83 6.66 -14.24 16.11
N ASP A 84 6.86 -14.28 17.44
CA ASP A 84 6.46 -13.20 18.33
C ASP A 84 7.55 -12.12 18.33
N TYR A 85 7.27 -11.00 17.69
CA TYR A 85 8.21 -9.87 17.56
C TYR A 85 8.42 -9.10 18.87
N LYS A 86 7.54 -9.25 19.86
CA LYS A 86 7.66 -8.62 21.18
C LYS A 86 8.46 -9.50 22.13
N ALA A 87 8.15 -10.78 22.17
CA ALA A 87 8.84 -11.76 23.02
C ALA A 87 10.11 -12.34 22.38
N HIS A 88 10.36 -12.05 21.07
CA HIS A 88 11.49 -12.57 20.30
C HIS A 88 11.62 -14.11 20.31
N GLN A 89 10.49 -14.81 20.14
CA GLN A 89 10.45 -16.28 20.15
C GLN A 89 9.48 -16.85 19.11
N PRO A 90 9.69 -18.12 18.69
CA PRO A 90 8.72 -18.81 17.84
C PRO A 90 7.39 -19.04 18.57
N ILE A 91 6.30 -18.97 17.80
CA ILE A 91 4.93 -19.25 18.29
C ILE A 91 4.20 -20.18 17.32
N LYS A 92 3.20 -20.90 17.86
CA LYS A 92 2.24 -21.61 17.00
C LYS A 92 1.43 -20.62 16.18
N SER A 93 1.33 -20.87 14.89
CA SER A 93 0.66 -19.99 13.94
C SER A 93 0.06 -20.79 12.78
N TYR A 94 -0.27 -20.12 11.69
CA TYR A 94 -0.76 -20.70 10.46
C TYR A 94 0.04 -20.16 9.27
N ALA A 95 0.14 -20.98 8.22
CA ALA A 95 0.89 -20.63 7.02
C ALA A 95 0.23 -19.50 6.21
N GLN A 96 -1.08 -19.60 5.99
CA GLN A 96 -1.83 -18.76 5.07
C GLN A 96 -2.30 -17.45 5.72
N LYS A 97 -1.36 -16.60 6.13
CA LYS A 97 -1.64 -15.26 6.64
C LYS A 97 -1.42 -14.21 5.55
N PRO A 98 -2.49 -13.67 4.90
CA PRO A 98 -2.33 -12.68 3.85
C PRO A 98 -1.80 -11.34 4.42
N VAL A 99 -0.83 -10.72 3.75
CA VAL A 99 -0.17 -9.52 4.26
C VAL A 99 -0.42 -8.31 3.39
N GLU A 100 -0.06 -8.41 2.13
CA GLU A 100 -0.13 -7.34 1.13
C GLU A 100 -0.60 -7.97 -0.19
N CYS A 101 -1.13 -7.15 -1.09
CA CYS A 101 -1.51 -7.61 -2.43
C CYS A 101 -1.18 -6.57 -3.50
N ASP A 102 -1.26 -6.99 -4.74
CA ASP A 102 -1.25 -6.17 -5.94
C ASP A 102 -2.06 -6.86 -7.05
N PHE A 103 -2.23 -6.21 -8.18
CA PHE A 103 -3.12 -6.67 -9.24
C PHE A 103 -2.41 -6.85 -10.58
N SER A 104 -2.97 -7.72 -11.43
CA SER A 104 -2.73 -7.77 -12.88
C SER A 104 -4.04 -8.01 -13.64
N GLY A 105 -4.00 -7.91 -14.98
CA GLY A 105 -5.20 -8.08 -15.81
C GLY A 105 -6.30 -7.08 -15.46
N ASN A 106 -5.95 -5.82 -15.22
CA ASN A 106 -6.86 -4.74 -14.83
C ASN A 106 -7.75 -5.10 -13.62
N GLY A 107 -7.18 -5.76 -12.61
CA GLY A 107 -7.90 -6.17 -11.40
C GLY A 107 -8.44 -7.60 -11.42
N ARG A 108 -8.33 -8.34 -12.53
CA ARG A 108 -8.80 -9.72 -12.58
C ARG A 108 -7.99 -10.64 -11.66
N PHE A 109 -6.66 -10.50 -11.65
CA PHE A 109 -5.79 -11.35 -10.85
C PHE A 109 -5.29 -10.59 -9.63
N ILE A 110 -5.48 -11.17 -8.43
CA ILE A 110 -4.99 -10.63 -7.17
C ILE A 110 -3.80 -11.44 -6.72
N TRP A 111 -2.64 -10.79 -6.63
CA TRP A 111 -1.38 -11.35 -6.18
C TRP A 111 -1.23 -11.08 -4.68
N ILE A 112 -1.19 -12.13 -3.85
CA ILE A 112 -1.26 -12.01 -2.39
C ILE A 112 -0.05 -12.65 -1.75
N SER A 113 0.68 -11.94 -0.91
CA SER A 113 1.77 -12.50 -0.12
C SER A 113 1.25 -13.20 1.15
N LEU A 114 1.78 -14.41 1.44
CA LEU A 114 1.40 -15.21 2.61
C LEU A 114 2.54 -15.26 3.63
N HIS A 115 2.36 -14.64 4.79
CA HIS A 115 3.42 -14.33 5.77
C HIS A 115 4.29 -15.52 6.19
N ASN A 116 3.67 -16.66 6.51
CA ASN A 116 4.37 -17.84 7.04
C ASN A 116 4.43 -19.01 6.05
N ALA A 117 3.96 -18.81 4.82
CA ALA A 117 3.88 -19.90 3.82
C ALA A 117 5.09 -19.98 2.90
N GLU A 118 6.05 -19.04 3.00
CA GLU A 118 7.15 -18.90 2.04
C GLU A 118 6.64 -18.93 0.58
N ALA A 119 5.50 -18.30 0.34
CA ALA A 119 4.81 -18.31 -0.93
C ALA A 119 3.94 -17.06 -1.10
N ILE A 120 3.63 -16.77 -2.34
CA ILE A 120 2.52 -15.92 -2.75
C ILE A 120 1.42 -16.77 -3.37
N VAL A 121 0.22 -16.22 -3.47
CA VAL A 121 -0.87 -16.84 -4.24
C VAL A 121 -1.44 -15.85 -5.25
N VAL A 122 -1.99 -16.38 -6.34
CA VAL A 122 -2.71 -15.61 -7.36
C VAL A 122 -4.14 -16.11 -7.41
N TYR A 123 -5.08 -15.23 -7.05
CA TYR A 123 -6.51 -15.48 -7.08
C TYR A 123 -7.11 -14.86 -8.35
N ASP A 124 -7.80 -15.68 -9.17
CA ASP A 124 -8.56 -15.20 -10.33
C ASP A 124 -10.00 -14.88 -9.92
N THR A 125 -10.38 -13.60 -9.96
CA THR A 125 -11.73 -13.13 -9.59
C THR A 125 -12.83 -13.68 -10.51
N ALA A 126 -12.47 -14.06 -11.74
CA ALA A 126 -13.35 -14.62 -12.76
C ALA A 126 -13.44 -16.16 -12.71
N GLU A 127 -12.80 -16.80 -11.73
CA GLU A 127 -12.85 -18.27 -11.55
C GLU A 127 -12.38 -19.06 -12.79
N GLY A 128 -11.22 -18.65 -13.31
CA GLY A 128 -10.64 -19.28 -14.50
C GLY A 128 -10.27 -20.77 -14.27
N PRO A 129 -10.03 -21.52 -15.35
CA PRO A 129 -9.73 -22.95 -15.27
C PRO A 129 -8.43 -23.22 -14.51
N VAL A 130 -8.38 -24.38 -13.83
CA VAL A 130 -7.16 -24.87 -13.19
C VAL A 130 -6.09 -25.14 -14.26
N VAL A 131 -4.92 -24.50 -14.13
CA VAL A 131 -3.78 -24.71 -15.03
C VAL A 131 -3.02 -25.97 -14.59
N PRO A 132 -2.82 -26.96 -15.44
CA PRO A 132 -2.08 -28.17 -15.07
C PRO A 132 -0.64 -27.89 -14.58
N ASN A 133 -0.13 -28.73 -13.67
CA ASN A 133 1.24 -28.69 -13.14
C ASN A 133 1.59 -27.48 -12.28
N LEU A 134 0.62 -26.70 -11.81
CA LEU A 134 0.81 -25.64 -10.81
C LEU A 134 0.40 -26.14 -9.42
N LEU A 135 0.94 -25.48 -8.39
CA LEU A 135 0.50 -25.65 -7.00
C LEU A 135 -0.72 -24.77 -6.73
N TYR A 136 -1.59 -25.23 -5.82
CA TYR A 136 -2.79 -24.49 -5.47
C TYR A 136 -3.01 -24.42 -3.96
N GLU A 137 -3.53 -23.28 -3.50
CA GLU A 137 -4.17 -23.13 -2.20
C GLU A 137 -5.69 -23.19 -2.35
N ARG A 138 -6.35 -23.82 -1.39
CA ARG A 138 -7.82 -23.88 -1.33
C ARG A 138 -8.38 -22.70 -0.56
N LEU A 139 -9.49 -22.18 -1.06
CA LEU A 139 -10.23 -21.07 -0.48
C LEU A 139 -11.70 -21.45 -0.34
N LYS A 140 -12.29 -21.15 0.81
CA LYS A 140 -13.75 -21.09 0.92
C LYS A 140 -14.17 -19.66 0.58
N VAL A 141 -14.92 -19.48 -0.50
CA VAL A 141 -15.38 -18.19 -0.98
C VAL A 141 -16.86 -18.04 -0.65
N THR A 142 -17.21 -16.95 0.02
CA THR A 142 -18.60 -16.50 0.20
C THR A 142 -18.83 -15.31 -0.73
N ASP A 143 -19.71 -15.51 -1.69
CA ASP A 143 -20.10 -14.49 -2.67
C ASP A 143 -21.36 -13.79 -2.17
N TYR A 144 -21.29 -12.49 -1.91
CA TYR A 144 -22.38 -11.69 -1.36
C TYR A 144 -23.36 -11.19 -2.43
N ILE A 145 -22.96 -11.23 -3.71
CA ILE A 145 -23.83 -10.85 -4.83
C ILE A 145 -24.82 -11.98 -5.10
N THR A 146 -24.33 -13.22 -5.13
CA THR A 146 -25.18 -14.39 -5.41
C THR A 146 -25.74 -15.05 -4.15
N GLY A 147 -25.19 -14.74 -2.98
CA GLY A 147 -25.52 -15.36 -1.69
C GLY A 147 -24.95 -16.78 -1.52
N ASN A 148 -24.13 -17.25 -2.44
CA ASN A 148 -23.59 -18.61 -2.46
C ASN A 148 -22.22 -18.71 -1.76
N SER A 149 -21.88 -19.94 -1.35
CA SER A 149 -20.51 -20.26 -0.94
C SER A 149 -20.00 -21.43 -1.76
N SER A 150 -18.73 -21.34 -2.18
CA SER A 150 -18.06 -22.35 -2.99
C SER A 150 -16.62 -22.58 -2.48
N GLU A 151 -16.03 -23.72 -2.86
CA GLU A 151 -14.60 -23.92 -2.76
C GLU A 151 -13.95 -23.49 -4.07
N GLN A 152 -12.94 -22.66 -3.98
CA GLN A 152 -12.14 -22.17 -5.09
C GLN A 152 -10.64 -22.40 -4.82
N THR A 153 -9.82 -22.16 -5.80
CA THR A 153 -8.37 -22.31 -5.69
C THR A 153 -7.67 -21.04 -6.14
N ALA A 154 -6.51 -20.77 -5.51
CA ALA A 154 -5.56 -19.76 -5.97
C ALA A 154 -4.25 -20.44 -6.33
N ILE A 155 -3.57 -19.99 -7.39
CA ILE A 155 -2.27 -20.52 -7.81
C ILE A 155 -1.26 -20.14 -6.73
N LYS A 156 -0.50 -21.15 -6.21
CA LYS A 156 0.54 -20.96 -5.21
C LYS A 156 1.91 -20.95 -5.87
N ILE A 157 2.69 -19.91 -5.58
CA ILE A 157 4.04 -19.73 -6.13
C ILE A 157 5.02 -19.61 -4.97
N PRO A 158 5.99 -20.54 -4.84
CA PRO A 158 7.02 -20.49 -3.81
C PRO A 158 7.89 -19.23 -3.93
N THR A 159 8.21 -18.64 -2.79
CA THR A 159 9.17 -17.54 -2.63
C THR A 159 10.18 -17.88 -1.54
N GLU A 160 10.97 -16.92 -1.09
CA GLU A 160 11.76 -17.09 0.13
C GLU A 160 10.96 -16.66 1.38
N LYS A 161 11.62 -16.67 2.56
CA LYS A 161 10.97 -16.51 3.88
C LYS A 161 10.28 -15.17 4.06
N THR A 162 9.04 -15.24 4.50
CA THR A 162 8.23 -14.11 4.95
C THR A 162 8.03 -13.06 3.86
N PRO A 163 7.36 -13.41 2.75
CA PRO A 163 7.00 -12.44 1.73
C PRO A 163 6.10 -11.35 2.34
N LYS A 164 6.37 -10.10 1.98
CA LYS A 164 5.66 -8.88 2.44
C LYS A 164 5.05 -8.14 1.26
N VAL A 165 5.61 -6.98 0.91
CA VAL A 165 5.10 -6.21 -0.21
C VAL A 165 5.36 -6.95 -1.51
N ILE A 166 4.35 -6.96 -2.35
CA ILE A 166 4.37 -7.45 -3.71
C ILE A 166 3.93 -6.32 -4.63
N LYS A 167 4.61 -6.14 -5.76
CA LYS A 167 4.20 -5.23 -6.83
C LYS A 167 4.39 -5.90 -8.18
N VAL A 168 3.35 -5.85 -8.99
CA VAL A 168 3.38 -6.29 -10.38
C VAL A 168 3.92 -5.14 -11.24
N THR A 169 4.79 -5.45 -12.21
CA THR A 169 5.30 -4.43 -13.13
C THR A 169 4.18 -3.92 -14.06
N PRO A 170 4.21 -2.63 -14.46
CA PRO A 170 3.18 -2.06 -15.36
C PRO A 170 2.97 -2.83 -16.68
N ASP A 171 4.04 -3.46 -17.20
CA ASP A 171 3.98 -4.33 -18.39
C ASP A 171 3.46 -5.75 -18.10
N GLU A 172 3.11 -6.03 -16.84
CA GLU A 172 2.66 -7.34 -16.35
C GLU A 172 3.60 -8.51 -16.66
N ARG A 173 4.90 -8.23 -16.82
CA ARG A 173 5.90 -9.25 -17.05
C ARG A 173 6.35 -9.93 -15.75
N TYR A 174 6.54 -9.15 -14.70
CA TYR A 174 7.05 -9.63 -13.42
C TYR A 174 6.19 -9.20 -12.23
N ALA A 175 6.16 -10.04 -11.20
CA ALA A 175 5.80 -9.62 -9.85
C ALA A 175 7.07 -9.63 -8.98
N VAL A 176 7.30 -8.52 -8.27
CA VAL A 176 8.47 -8.28 -7.41
C VAL A 176 8.05 -8.42 -5.97
N VAL A 177 8.60 -9.39 -5.25
CA VAL A 177 8.19 -9.78 -3.89
C VAL A 177 9.32 -9.57 -2.90
N ALA A 178 9.13 -8.68 -1.92
CA ALA A 178 10.11 -8.49 -0.85
C ALA A 178 10.00 -9.58 0.21
N ASN A 179 11.08 -10.35 0.43
CA ASN A 179 11.15 -11.44 1.39
C ASN A 179 11.85 -10.98 2.68
N TRP A 180 11.07 -10.65 3.68
CA TRP A 180 11.51 -9.91 4.86
C TRP A 180 12.62 -10.62 5.66
N HIS A 181 12.50 -11.94 5.91
CA HIS A 181 13.47 -12.70 6.69
C HIS A 181 14.56 -13.39 5.86
N SER A 182 14.55 -13.23 4.55
CA SER A 182 15.59 -13.75 3.66
C SER A 182 16.53 -12.67 3.14
N SER A 183 16.30 -11.39 3.46
CA SER A 183 17.08 -10.28 2.89
C SER A 183 17.16 -10.34 1.37
N SER A 184 16.06 -10.67 0.73
CA SER A 184 15.98 -10.89 -0.71
C SER A 184 14.69 -10.40 -1.34
N VAL A 185 14.69 -10.39 -2.65
CA VAL A 185 13.52 -10.16 -3.48
C VAL A 185 13.34 -11.33 -4.42
N SER A 186 12.13 -11.91 -4.46
CA SER A 186 11.77 -12.90 -5.50
C SER A 186 11.21 -12.18 -6.71
N ILE A 187 11.74 -12.50 -7.89
CA ILE A 187 11.18 -12.10 -9.19
C ILE A 187 10.36 -13.27 -9.72
N VAL A 188 9.09 -13.01 -9.93
CA VAL A 188 8.11 -14.00 -10.38
C VAL A 188 7.69 -13.64 -11.80
N ASP A 189 7.77 -14.60 -12.72
CA ASP A 189 7.19 -14.48 -14.06
C ASP A 189 5.67 -14.56 -13.96
N VAL A 190 4.97 -13.51 -14.39
CA VAL A 190 3.52 -13.39 -14.26
C VAL A 190 2.77 -14.38 -15.15
N GLN A 191 3.30 -14.66 -16.35
CA GLN A 191 2.65 -15.57 -17.29
C GLN A 191 2.91 -17.03 -16.96
N ALA A 192 4.14 -17.35 -16.50
CA ALA A 192 4.53 -18.70 -16.15
C ALA A 192 4.11 -19.09 -14.72
N TYR A 193 3.66 -18.16 -13.88
CA TYR A 193 3.36 -18.36 -12.46
C TYR A 193 4.51 -19.03 -11.72
N LYS A 194 5.73 -18.53 -11.93
CA LYS A 194 6.94 -19.15 -11.41
C LYS A 194 7.96 -18.12 -10.94
N THR A 195 8.55 -18.37 -9.78
CA THR A 195 9.74 -17.63 -9.34
C THR A 195 10.92 -17.99 -10.23
N ILE A 196 11.46 -16.98 -10.93
CA ILE A 196 12.58 -17.16 -11.87
C ILE A 196 13.92 -16.77 -11.26
N LYS A 197 13.91 -15.88 -10.23
CA LYS A 197 15.13 -15.45 -9.55
C LYS A 197 14.86 -14.97 -8.14
N ASN A 198 15.79 -15.24 -7.22
CA ASN A 198 15.87 -14.61 -5.91
C ASN A 198 17.12 -13.72 -5.88
N ILE A 199 16.95 -12.44 -5.57
CA ILE A 199 18.00 -11.43 -5.59
C ILE A 199 18.27 -10.98 -4.16
N ARG A 200 19.50 -11.10 -3.67
CA ARG A 200 19.92 -10.53 -2.39
C ARG A 200 19.94 -9.01 -2.49
N VAL A 201 19.41 -8.33 -1.49
CA VAL A 201 19.35 -6.87 -1.39
C VAL A 201 20.00 -6.39 -0.10
N GLY A 202 20.52 -5.14 -0.13
CA GLY A 202 21.09 -4.50 1.04
C GLY A 202 22.48 -5.02 1.46
N GLY A 203 23.26 -5.61 0.57
CA GLY A 203 24.63 -6.10 0.83
C GLY A 203 24.69 -7.34 1.73
N ASN A 204 25.76 -7.46 2.54
CA ASN A 204 26.05 -8.68 3.33
C ASN A 204 25.34 -8.74 4.70
N ASN A 205 24.56 -7.74 5.07
CA ASN A 205 23.90 -7.66 6.37
C ASN A 205 22.44 -8.15 6.29
N GLN A 206 21.87 -8.50 7.43
CA GLN A 206 20.45 -8.90 7.52
C GLN A 206 19.55 -7.65 7.38
N TYR A 207 19.41 -7.16 6.18
CA TYR A 207 18.44 -6.11 5.89
C TYR A 207 17.04 -6.72 5.75
N ILE A 208 16.05 -5.97 6.14
CA ILE A 208 14.64 -6.37 6.08
C ILE A 208 14.01 -5.63 4.90
N PRO A 209 14.00 -6.19 3.67
CA PRO A 209 13.32 -5.57 2.54
C PRO A 209 11.83 -5.54 2.79
N ARG A 210 11.19 -4.40 2.50
CA ARG A 210 9.77 -4.25 2.77
C ARG A 210 9.02 -3.50 1.68
N GLY A 211 9.20 -2.19 1.55
CA GLY A 211 8.54 -1.39 0.51
C GLY A 211 9.10 -1.72 -0.87
N VAL A 212 8.22 -1.78 -1.86
CA VAL A 212 8.57 -1.98 -3.26
C VAL A 212 7.86 -0.90 -4.08
N ALA A 213 8.59 -0.23 -4.95
CA ALA A 213 8.04 0.64 -5.99
C ALA A 213 8.64 0.26 -7.34
N ILE A 214 7.85 0.30 -8.39
CA ILE A 214 8.27 -0.05 -9.74
C ILE A 214 8.26 1.21 -10.61
N SER A 215 9.26 1.37 -11.47
CA SER A 215 9.28 2.44 -12.46
C SER A 215 8.16 2.25 -13.50
N THR A 216 7.61 3.35 -14.01
CA THR A 216 6.48 3.31 -14.96
C THR A 216 6.83 2.64 -16.29
N ASP A 217 8.14 2.60 -16.64
CA ASP A 217 8.67 1.89 -17.80
C ASP A 217 8.97 0.41 -17.55
N SER A 218 8.66 -0.11 -16.34
CA SER A 218 8.94 -1.49 -15.91
C SER A 218 10.42 -1.90 -15.93
N GLN A 219 11.36 -0.93 -15.97
CA GLN A 219 12.79 -1.23 -16.07
C GLN A 219 13.47 -1.35 -14.70
N LYS A 220 12.91 -0.73 -13.65
CA LYS A 220 13.53 -0.68 -12.32
C LYS A 220 12.54 -1.02 -11.21
N ALA A 221 13.04 -1.72 -10.21
CA ALA A 221 12.37 -1.88 -8.93
C ALA A 221 13.20 -1.23 -7.82
N TYR A 222 12.55 -0.45 -6.97
CA TYR A 222 13.14 0.19 -5.78
C TYR A 222 12.68 -0.57 -4.55
N ILE A 223 13.60 -0.99 -3.70
CA ILE A 223 13.34 -1.84 -2.54
C ILE A 223 13.79 -1.14 -1.27
N ALA A 224 12.88 -0.85 -0.36
CA ALA A 224 13.19 -0.25 0.92
C ALA A 224 13.76 -1.30 1.89
N ASN A 225 15.02 -1.14 2.28
CA ASN A 225 15.71 -2.02 3.23
C ASN A 225 15.57 -1.45 4.65
N GLN A 226 14.50 -1.84 5.36
CA GLN A 226 14.05 -1.19 6.61
C GLN A 226 15.12 -1.12 7.71
N ARG A 227 15.98 -2.13 7.87
CA ARG A 227 17.10 -2.10 8.83
C ARG A 227 18.41 -1.67 8.21
N GLY A 228 18.49 -1.64 6.88
CA GLY A 228 19.68 -1.28 6.14
C GLY A 228 19.83 0.22 5.93
N GLY A 229 18.77 0.98 6.07
CA GLY A 229 18.76 2.41 5.82
C GLY A 229 18.94 2.80 4.34
N THR A 230 18.74 1.86 3.43
CA THR A 230 18.99 2.05 1.99
C THR A 230 17.76 1.71 1.15
N ILE A 231 17.80 2.16 -0.09
CA ILE A 231 16.96 1.68 -1.18
C ILE A 231 17.86 0.91 -2.16
N SER A 232 17.64 -0.41 -2.29
CA SER A 232 18.26 -1.18 -3.38
C SER A 232 17.51 -0.92 -4.68
N VAL A 233 18.26 -0.64 -5.75
CA VAL A 233 17.70 -0.48 -7.10
C VAL A 233 18.01 -1.74 -7.89
N ILE A 234 16.98 -2.43 -8.35
CA ILE A 234 17.08 -3.63 -9.19
C ILE A 234 16.77 -3.24 -10.63
N ASP A 235 17.68 -3.58 -11.54
CA ASP A 235 17.42 -3.55 -12.97
C ASP A 235 16.60 -4.80 -13.36
N LEU A 236 15.40 -4.62 -13.87
CA LEU A 236 14.48 -5.70 -14.22
C LEU A 236 14.77 -6.37 -15.58
N THR A 237 15.71 -5.82 -16.35
CA THR A 237 16.21 -6.44 -17.59
C THR A 237 17.29 -7.48 -17.27
N THR A 238 18.25 -7.10 -16.44
CA THR A 238 19.38 -7.97 -16.04
C THR A 238 19.09 -8.80 -14.81
N LEU A 239 18.02 -8.47 -14.08
CA LEU A 239 17.61 -9.05 -12.81
C LEU A 239 18.74 -8.99 -11.77
N GLY A 240 19.35 -7.83 -11.61
CA GLY A 240 20.47 -7.59 -10.69
C GLY A 240 20.33 -6.28 -9.94
N VAL A 241 20.93 -6.21 -8.74
CA VAL A 241 21.07 -4.93 -8.01
C VAL A 241 22.10 -4.08 -8.73
N ILE A 242 21.72 -2.84 -9.08
CA ILE A 242 22.58 -1.87 -9.74
C ILE A 242 22.99 -0.72 -8.84
N ASP A 243 22.29 -0.52 -7.71
CA ASP A 243 22.59 0.55 -6.75
C ASP A 243 22.00 0.22 -5.37
N ASP A 244 22.64 0.74 -4.30
CA ASP A 244 22.14 0.74 -2.94
C ASP A 244 22.26 2.15 -2.37
N ILE A 245 21.17 2.90 -2.37
CA ILE A 245 21.14 4.33 -2.05
C ILE A 245 20.85 4.55 -0.57
N PRO A 246 21.73 5.13 0.23
CA PRO A 246 21.43 5.53 1.60
C PRO A 246 20.36 6.61 1.66
N VAL A 247 19.31 6.42 2.47
CA VAL A 247 18.17 7.34 2.53
C VAL A 247 17.78 7.78 3.93
N THR A 248 17.49 6.84 4.84
CA THR A 248 17.05 7.08 6.22
C THR A 248 17.18 5.78 7.01
N PRO A 249 17.37 5.82 8.35
CA PRO A 249 17.65 4.60 9.12
C PRO A 249 16.60 3.48 9.02
N ASN A 250 15.32 3.79 8.79
CA ASN A 250 14.24 2.80 8.78
C ASN A 250 13.23 3.01 7.65
N PRO A 251 13.64 3.01 6.37
CA PRO A 251 12.71 3.14 5.25
C PRO A 251 11.75 1.94 5.23
N ARG A 252 10.44 2.21 5.18
CA ARG A 252 9.45 1.14 5.33
C ARG A 252 8.55 0.98 4.12
N HIS A 253 7.81 2.01 3.76
CA HIS A 253 6.96 2.05 2.58
C HIS A 253 7.44 3.16 1.66
N ILE A 254 7.33 2.93 0.38
CA ILE A 254 7.82 3.86 -0.64
C ILE A 254 6.81 4.00 -1.76
N VAL A 255 6.71 5.20 -2.31
CA VAL A 255 5.88 5.52 -3.49
C VAL A 255 6.70 6.40 -4.43
N LEU A 256 6.73 6.04 -5.70
CA LEU A 256 7.45 6.76 -6.73
C LEU A 256 6.52 7.77 -7.42
N SER A 257 7.00 9.00 -7.66
CA SER A 257 6.29 9.98 -8.48
C SER A 257 6.20 9.55 -9.95
N LYS A 258 5.19 10.04 -10.68
CA LYS A 258 4.99 9.71 -12.11
C LYS A 258 6.16 10.13 -13.00
N ASP A 259 6.84 11.23 -12.65
CA ASP A 259 8.06 11.67 -13.33
C ASP A 259 9.30 10.84 -12.97
N GLN A 260 9.15 9.85 -12.07
CA GLN A 260 10.18 8.93 -11.60
C GLN A 260 11.39 9.64 -10.94
N ARG A 261 11.23 10.88 -10.52
CA ARG A 261 12.30 11.66 -9.90
C ARG A 261 12.22 11.65 -8.38
N THR A 262 11.02 11.71 -7.82
CA THR A 262 10.84 11.77 -6.37
C THR A 262 10.39 10.43 -5.82
N LEU A 263 11.13 9.90 -4.86
CA LEU A 263 10.71 8.77 -4.04
C LEU A 263 10.21 9.30 -2.70
N TYR A 264 8.92 9.11 -2.42
CA TYR A 264 8.36 9.36 -1.09
C TYR A 264 8.60 8.14 -0.22
N ILE A 265 9.10 8.35 1.01
CA ILE A 265 9.53 7.28 1.91
C ILE A 265 8.91 7.50 3.28
N SER A 266 8.25 6.49 3.84
CA SER A 266 7.94 6.50 5.27
C SER A 266 9.14 5.99 6.07
N ASP A 267 9.65 6.82 6.98
CA ASP A 267 10.64 6.41 7.99
C ASP A 267 9.90 5.90 9.22
N ASN A 268 9.94 4.58 9.42
CA ASN A 268 9.09 3.93 10.39
C ASN A 268 9.33 4.41 11.83
N ILE A 269 10.55 4.30 12.35
CA ILE A 269 10.86 4.59 13.76
C ILE A 269 10.86 6.09 14.00
N ASN A 270 11.43 6.88 13.10
CA ASN A 270 11.51 8.33 13.24
C ASN A 270 10.17 9.03 12.94
N GLY A 271 9.19 8.30 12.42
CA GLY A 271 7.84 8.81 12.24
C GLY A 271 7.70 9.90 11.18
N LYS A 272 8.47 9.80 10.10
CA LYS A 272 8.52 10.85 9.08
C LYS A 272 8.03 10.35 7.72
N ILE A 273 7.52 11.28 6.92
CA ILE A 273 7.48 11.17 5.46
C ILE A 273 8.63 12.00 4.91
N ILE A 274 9.36 11.43 3.96
CA ILE A 274 10.53 12.02 3.33
C ILE A 274 10.29 12.08 1.83
N ALA A 275 10.62 13.21 1.18
CA ALA A 275 10.79 13.31 -0.26
C ALA A 275 12.28 13.21 -0.59
N PHE A 276 12.64 12.25 -1.44
CA PHE A 276 14.00 11.95 -1.82
C PHE A 276 14.14 12.07 -3.34
N ASP A 277 15.08 12.90 -3.81
CA ASP A 277 15.38 13.07 -5.25
C ASP A 277 16.33 11.95 -5.70
N LEU A 278 15.86 11.12 -6.63
CA LEU A 278 16.61 9.97 -7.15
C LEU A 278 17.75 10.36 -8.10
N ILE A 279 17.72 11.57 -8.68
CA ILE A 279 18.78 12.06 -9.57
C ILE A 279 19.97 12.54 -8.76
N THR A 280 19.70 13.41 -7.78
CA THR A 280 20.77 13.96 -6.91
C THR A 280 21.14 13.03 -5.78
N LYS A 281 20.34 11.99 -5.54
CA LYS A 281 20.44 11.06 -4.41
C LYS A 281 20.46 11.78 -3.05
N THR A 282 19.58 12.77 -2.88
CA THR A 282 19.50 13.56 -1.66
C THR A 282 18.07 13.66 -1.13
N LYS A 283 17.95 13.73 0.19
CA LYS A 283 16.70 14.11 0.84
C LYS A 283 16.42 15.59 0.59
N THR A 284 15.27 15.89 -0.01
CA THR A 284 14.86 17.27 -0.34
C THR A 284 13.95 17.88 0.72
N LYS A 285 13.03 17.07 1.27
CA LYS A 285 12.06 17.51 2.28
C LYS A 285 11.77 16.38 3.26
N GLU A 286 11.32 16.74 4.46
CA GLU A 286 10.78 15.78 5.44
C GLU A 286 9.75 16.44 6.34
N VAL A 287 8.78 15.64 6.84
CA VAL A 287 7.78 16.07 7.81
C VAL A 287 7.53 14.96 8.82
N PHE A 288 7.41 15.30 10.11
CA PHE A 288 7.05 14.37 11.17
C PHE A 288 5.54 14.16 11.17
N ILE A 289 5.09 12.90 11.09
CA ILE A 289 3.68 12.52 11.07
C ILE A 289 3.24 11.72 12.31
N GLY A 290 4.17 11.35 13.16
CA GLY A 290 3.96 10.49 14.34
C GLY A 290 4.78 9.20 14.26
N LYS A 291 5.22 8.71 15.43
CA LYS A 291 6.05 7.51 15.53
C LYS A 291 5.43 6.29 14.85
N TYR A 292 6.29 5.43 14.32
CA TYR A 292 5.91 4.25 13.57
C TYR A 292 5.07 4.58 12.33
N ALA A 293 5.57 5.51 11.51
CA ALA A 293 5.01 5.76 10.17
C ALA A 293 4.93 4.45 9.37
N ARG A 294 3.77 4.17 8.79
CA ARG A 294 3.47 2.89 8.10
C ARG A 294 3.31 3.11 6.60
N THR A 295 2.14 2.78 6.09
CA THR A 295 1.83 2.92 4.67
C THR A 295 1.67 4.39 4.31
N ILE A 296 2.12 4.74 3.13
CA ILE A 296 1.88 6.03 2.47
C ILE A 296 1.30 5.78 1.09
N ALA A 297 0.48 6.68 0.59
CA ALA A 297 0.00 6.69 -0.79
C ALA A 297 0.05 8.10 -1.36
N LEU A 298 0.28 8.20 -2.66
CA LEU A 298 0.27 9.46 -3.39
C LEU A 298 -1.11 9.63 -4.03
N SER A 299 -1.67 10.84 -3.98
CA SER A 299 -2.90 11.13 -4.73
C SER A 299 -2.65 10.99 -6.25
N PRO A 300 -3.67 10.63 -7.06
CA PRO A 300 -3.48 10.47 -8.50
C PRO A 300 -2.96 11.71 -9.22
N ASN A 301 -3.26 12.91 -8.73
CA ASN A 301 -2.74 14.19 -9.23
C ASN A 301 -1.38 14.59 -8.60
N GLU A 302 -0.83 13.74 -7.71
CA GLU A 302 0.43 13.94 -6.98
C GLU A 302 0.51 15.17 -6.08
N LYS A 303 -0.62 15.83 -5.82
CA LYS A 303 -0.67 17.00 -4.95
C LYS A 303 -0.51 16.67 -3.47
N TYR A 304 -0.90 15.44 -3.06
CA TYR A 304 -0.89 15.02 -1.66
C TYR A 304 -0.24 13.66 -1.46
N VAL A 305 0.47 13.52 -0.34
CA VAL A 305 0.88 12.24 0.23
C VAL A 305 0.01 11.97 1.45
N PHE A 306 -0.75 10.88 1.41
CA PHE A 306 -1.47 10.34 2.56
C PHE A 306 -0.54 9.44 3.35
N GLY A 307 -0.60 9.50 4.67
CA GLY A 307 0.24 8.66 5.51
C GLY A 307 -0.41 8.35 6.86
N VAL A 308 -0.02 7.21 7.42
CA VAL A 308 -0.51 6.79 8.75
C VAL A 308 0.63 6.56 9.72
N SER A 309 0.40 6.95 11.00
CA SER A 309 1.25 6.64 12.14
C SER A 309 0.51 5.69 13.06
N HIS A 310 1.03 4.45 13.17
CA HIS A 310 0.33 3.36 13.86
C HIS A 310 0.19 3.57 15.35
N ASP A 311 1.29 3.90 16.04
CA ASP A 311 1.29 3.94 17.52
C ASP A 311 0.68 5.23 18.06
N GLU A 312 0.77 6.33 17.31
CA GLU A 312 0.11 7.58 17.67
C GLU A 312 -1.32 7.69 17.13
N GLY A 313 -1.77 6.70 16.34
CA GLY A 313 -3.13 6.64 15.84
C GLY A 313 -3.49 7.84 14.96
N LYS A 314 -2.63 8.19 13.99
CA LYS A 314 -2.85 9.36 13.12
C LYS A 314 -2.97 8.97 11.66
N LEU A 315 -3.95 9.57 11.00
CA LEU A 315 -4.03 9.72 9.56
C LEU A 315 -3.66 11.16 9.22
N VAL A 316 -2.75 11.35 8.26
CA VAL A 316 -2.30 12.69 7.84
C VAL A 316 -2.35 12.84 6.33
N VAL A 317 -2.53 14.07 5.88
CA VAL A 317 -2.35 14.48 4.48
C VAL A 317 -1.27 15.53 4.42
N VAL A 318 -0.26 15.29 3.59
CA VAL A 318 0.88 16.18 3.38
C VAL A 318 0.80 16.76 1.97
N ASP A 319 0.82 18.08 1.85
CA ASP A 319 0.92 18.76 0.56
C ASP A 319 2.33 18.59 -0.03
N THR A 320 2.47 18.10 -1.25
CA THR A 320 3.77 17.75 -1.84
C THR A 320 4.63 18.97 -2.17
N THR A 321 4.01 20.13 -2.38
CA THR A 321 4.70 21.38 -2.72
C THR A 321 5.28 22.06 -1.49
N SER A 322 4.46 22.32 -0.46
CA SER A 322 4.91 22.95 0.79
C SER A 322 5.55 21.96 1.77
N PHE A 323 5.22 20.69 1.65
CA PHE A 323 5.57 19.58 2.54
C PHE A 323 5.07 19.77 3.97
N ASN A 324 3.97 20.52 4.12
CA ASN A 324 3.26 20.69 5.39
C ASN A 324 2.11 19.70 5.52
N ILE A 325 1.76 19.34 6.76
CA ILE A 325 0.52 18.62 7.05
C ILE A 325 -0.63 19.61 6.85
N VAL A 326 -1.52 19.29 5.91
CA VAL A 326 -2.71 20.09 5.57
C VAL A 326 -3.99 19.50 6.15
N TYR A 327 -3.97 18.23 6.55
CA TYR A 327 -5.06 17.56 7.26
C TYR A 327 -4.50 16.52 8.24
N LYS A 328 -5.17 16.35 9.39
CA LYS A 328 -4.81 15.35 10.40
C LYS A 328 -6.04 14.90 11.16
N GLU A 329 -6.18 13.57 11.35
CA GLU A 329 -7.28 12.95 12.07
C GLU A 329 -6.78 11.79 12.94
N ASP A 330 -7.53 11.50 14.01
CA ASP A 330 -7.29 10.37 14.89
C ASP A 330 -7.96 9.09 14.35
N VAL A 331 -7.14 8.12 13.98
CA VAL A 331 -7.59 6.78 13.56
C VAL A 331 -6.85 5.76 14.42
N PRO A 332 -7.55 4.94 15.23
CA PRO A 332 -6.88 4.02 16.12
C PRO A 332 -6.13 2.93 15.35
N TYR A 333 -4.85 2.73 15.68
CA TYR A 333 -3.97 1.69 15.11
C TYR A 333 -4.00 1.56 13.58
N PRO A 334 -3.87 2.67 12.83
CA PRO A 334 -3.96 2.64 11.38
C PRO A 334 -2.73 1.91 10.79
N MET A 335 -2.92 1.13 9.72
CA MET A 335 -1.86 0.29 9.19
C MET A 335 -1.65 0.43 7.68
N GLY A 336 -2.62 0.01 6.89
CA GLY A 336 -2.66 0.13 5.43
C GLY A 336 -3.55 1.28 5.01
N LEU A 337 -3.24 1.88 3.87
CA LEU A 337 -4.12 2.86 3.21
C LEU A 337 -3.95 2.77 1.69
N ALA A 338 -5.02 3.11 0.98
CA ALA A 338 -5.03 3.21 -0.48
C ALA A 338 -6.00 4.31 -0.92
N VAL A 339 -5.66 4.97 -2.03
CA VAL A 339 -6.50 5.97 -2.70
C VAL A 339 -7.08 5.37 -3.97
N THR A 340 -8.34 5.63 -4.27
CA THR A 340 -8.95 5.19 -5.53
C THR A 340 -8.28 5.86 -6.74
N PRO A 341 -8.21 5.22 -7.92
CA PRO A 341 -7.57 5.79 -9.11
C PRO A 341 -8.17 7.12 -9.58
N ASP A 342 -9.45 7.37 -9.26
CA ASP A 342 -10.13 8.63 -9.52
C ASP A 342 -9.87 9.72 -8.45
N GLY A 343 -9.11 9.42 -7.41
CA GLY A 343 -8.78 10.33 -6.33
C GLY A 343 -9.93 10.66 -5.37
N ARG A 344 -11.08 9.97 -5.45
CA ARG A 344 -12.28 10.34 -4.68
C ARG A 344 -12.39 9.70 -3.32
N GLN A 345 -11.74 8.56 -3.10
CA GLN A 345 -11.84 7.84 -1.84
C GLN A 345 -10.47 7.49 -1.29
N LEU A 346 -10.35 7.57 0.03
CA LEU A 346 -9.24 7.05 0.81
C LEU A 346 -9.76 5.91 1.69
N TRP A 347 -9.12 4.75 1.62
CA TRP A 347 -9.40 3.58 2.42
C TRP A 347 -8.29 3.37 3.44
N VAL A 348 -8.64 3.17 4.71
CA VAL A 348 -7.67 3.04 5.81
C VAL A 348 -8.02 1.83 6.67
N THR A 349 -7.07 0.91 6.85
CA THR A 349 -7.25 -0.24 7.76
C THR A 349 -6.81 0.12 9.17
N SER A 350 -7.59 -0.32 10.16
CA SER A 350 -7.28 -0.24 11.59
C SER A 350 -7.01 -1.64 12.14
N TYR A 351 -5.73 -1.95 12.31
CA TYR A 351 -5.23 -3.30 12.54
C TYR A 351 -5.80 -3.95 13.81
N GLN A 352 -5.68 -3.29 14.96
CA GLN A 352 -6.11 -3.85 16.24
C GLN A 352 -7.63 -3.75 16.46
N MET A 353 -8.27 -2.78 15.82
CA MET A 353 -9.72 -2.60 15.94
C MET A 353 -10.51 -3.52 15.00
N GLY A 354 -9.86 -4.14 14.02
CA GLY A 354 -10.53 -4.95 13.02
C GLY A 354 -11.49 -4.15 12.15
N MET A 355 -11.12 -2.90 11.83
CA MET A 355 -11.97 -1.96 11.09
C MET A 355 -11.32 -1.50 9.79
N ILE A 356 -12.14 -1.14 8.82
CA ILE A 356 -11.72 -0.43 7.61
C ILE A 356 -12.56 0.83 7.53
N TYR A 357 -11.91 1.99 7.50
CA TYR A 357 -12.53 3.30 7.33
C TYR A 357 -12.45 3.73 5.88
N VAL A 358 -13.53 4.29 5.36
CA VAL A 358 -13.59 4.86 4.01
C VAL A 358 -13.94 6.32 4.13
N TYR A 359 -13.13 7.15 3.48
CA TYR A 359 -13.31 8.60 3.41
C TYR A 359 -13.55 9.03 1.97
N GLU A 360 -14.45 9.97 1.78
CA GLU A 360 -14.53 10.80 0.58
C GLU A 360 -13.46 11.89 0.66
N ILE A 361 -12.69 12.08 -0.40
CA ILE A 361 -11.69 13.16 -0.53
C ILE A 361 -12.36 14.33 -1.21
N ALA A 362 -12.61 15.43 -0.46
CA ALA A 362 -13.19 16.67 -0.95
C ALA A 362 -12.12 17.74 -1.16
N GLY A 363 -12.39 18.71 -2.04
CA GLY A 363 -11.48 19.82 -2.31
C GLY A 363 -10.34 19.49 -3.31
N GLU A 364 -10.32 18.30 -3.91
CA GLU A 364 -9.40 18.00 -5.01
C GLU A 364 -10.03 18.30 -6.38
N PRO A 365 -9.33 18.98 -7.32
CA PRO A 365 -9.73 18.94 -8.71
C PRO A 365 -9.63 17.49 -9.20
N GLN A 366 -10.69 17.00 -9.80
CA GLN A 366 -10.74 15.68 -10.44
C GLN A 366 -9.64 15.57 -11.51
N PRO A 367 -9.01 14.38 -11.71
CA PRO A 367 -8.02 14.18 -12.76
C PRO A 367 -8.56 14.42 -14.15
#